data_1fd78085cdbbe5282cefd8adc9211fe0
#
_entry.id   1fd78085cdbbe5282cefd8adc9211fe0
#
_cell.length_a   1.000
_cell.length_b   1.000
_cell.length_c   1.000
_cell.angle_alpha   90.00
_cell.angle_beta   90.00
_cell.angle_gamma   90.00
#
_symmetry.space_group_name_H-M   'P 1'
#
loop_
_entity.id
_entity.type
_entity.pdbx_description
1 polymer ?
#
loop_
_entity_poly.entity_id
_entity_poly.type
_entity_poly.pdbx_seq_one_letter_code
_entity_poly.pdbx_strand_id
1 'polypeptide(L)'
;MFSIFSCLYLFPFCQDPKHEPFWKEMRDTGVLRKELVDDVFAKFCQQGAIKEDILNMMEQFGLIVKFESSLGVRYYVPSQLSSPSDRLRRKEPSPSDPCPLYIHFPDWGFVPHGLYSQLVSKCAEWCSGSKEEPIFCDTTCSFIIRERSHELILFCKKSFIKIILKQTNQEGEASSSEVAEVGNGVRRFLEDTLQKLKLPWLRNLRYEFVVQCPYCPEDTCRKHGRVFCSHEDCMCIVKAQSGGQLGRCLRCGEIPTLPRLKKWFSTKGKMNMMERVTTHR
;
A
#
# COMPACT_ATOMS: atom_id res chain seq x y z
N MET A 1 0.64 -23.19 11.16
CA MET A 1 0.91 -21.81 11.60
C MET A 1 -0.35 -21.35 12.34
N PHE A 2 -0.37 -21.53 13.66
CA PHE A 2 -1.51 -21.08 14.47
C PHE A 2 -1.52 -19.56 14.42
N SER A 3 -2.54 -18.99 13.81
CA SER A 3 -2.75 -17.55 13.81
C SER A 3 -2.88 -17.08 15.26
N ILE A 4 -2.17 -16.03 15.65
CA ILE A 4 -2.35 -15.35 16.95
C ILE A 4 -3.83 -14.97 17.14
N PHE A 5 -4.56 -14.75 16.05
CA PHE A 5 -6.01 -14.55 16.03
C PHE A 5 -6.79 -15.82 16.39
N SER A 6 -6.28 -17.03 16.12
CA SER A 6 -6.88 -18.25 16.69
C SER A 6 -6.84 -18.22 18.21
N CYS A 7 -5.81 -17.62 18.81
CA CYS A 7 -5.78 -17.40 20.26
C CYS A 7 -6.85 -16.38 20.70
N LEU A 8 -7.09 -15.30 19.95
CA LEU A 8 -8.18 -14.37 20.25
C LEU A 8 -9.57 -15.01 20.08
N TYR A 9 -9.72 -15.95 19.15
CA TYR A 9 -10.95 -16.73 18.98
C TYR A 9 -11.09 -17.87 20.01
N LEU A 10 -9.98 -18.41 20.54
CA LEU A 10 -9.98 -19.49 21.53
C LEU A 10 -10.26 -19.00 22.97
N PHE A 11 -10.38 -17.68 23.21
CA PHE A 11 -10.70 -17.14 24.52
C PHE A 11 -12.13 -16.57 24.61
N PRO A 12 -13.18 -17.41 24.67
CA PRO A 12 -14.54 -16.94 24.95
C PRO A 12 -14.65 -16.25 26.33
N PHE A 13 -13.66 -16.43 27.21
CA PHE A 13 -13.62 -15.83 28.53
C PHE A 13 -13.21 -14.35 28.59
N CYS A 14 -12.79 -13.73 27.46
CA CYS A 14 -12.35 -12.35 27.43
C CYS A 14 -13.40 -11.37 26.89
N GLN A 15 -14.61 -11.83 26.59
CA GLN A 15 -15.66 -10.95 26.07
C GLN A 15 -16.40 -10.27 27.23
N ASP A 16 -15.87 -9.13 27.66
CA ASP A 16 -16.67 -8.21 28.49
C ASP A 16 -17.83 -7.69 27.61
N PRO A 17 -19.09 -7.83 28.03
CA PRO A 17 -20.25 -7.37 27.26
C PRO A 17 -20.18 -5.93 26.79
N LYS A 18 -19.47 -5.06 27.52
CA LYS A 18 -19.26 -3.65 27.12
C LYS A 18 -18.41 -3.49 25.87
N HIS A 19 -17.58 -4.51 25.52
CA HIS A 19 -16.74 -4.50 24.32
C HIS A 19 -17.34 -5.26 23.13
N GLU A 20 -18.54 -5.82 23.27
CA GLU A 20 -19.22 -6.56 22.19
C GLU A 20 -19.34 -5.73 20.89
N PRO A 21 -19.67 -4.41 20.92
CA PRO A 21 -19.70 -3.60 19.70
C PRO A 21 -18.33 -3.54 19.00
N PHE A 22 -17.23 -3.46 19.76
CA PHE A 22 -15.87 -3.41 19.21
C PHE A 22 -15.43 -4.76 18.62
N TRP A 23 -15.81 -5.87 19.26
CA TRP A 23 -15.61 -7.21 18.73
C TRP A 23 -16.39 -7.43 17.43
N LYS A 24 -17.63 -6.94 17.36
CA LYS A 24 -18.43 -6.98 16.15
C LYS A 24 -17.77 -6.15 15.03
N GLU A 25 -17.36 -4.91 15.32
CA GLU A 25 -16.65 -4.06 14.37
C GLU A 25 -15.39 -4.77 13.83
N MET A 26 -14.58 -5.38 14.69
CA MET A 26 -13.40 -6.12 14.28
C MET A 26 -13.73 -7.28 13.34
N ARG A 27 -14.78 -8.07 13.64
CA ARG A 27 -15.22 -9.17 12.78
C ARG A 27 -15.74 -8.72 11.43
N ASP A 28 -16.50 -7.62 11.43
CA ASP A 28 -17.20 -7.14 10.24
C ASP A 28 -16.29 -6.29 9.32
N THR A 29 -15.32 -5.58 9.88
CA THR A 29 -14.53 -4.58 9.16
C THR A 29 -13.02 -4.79 9.24
N GLY A 30 -12.52 -5.67 10.10
CA GLY A 30 -11.09 -5.83 10.36
C GLY A 30 -10.47 -4.68 11.20
N VAL A 31 -11.29 -3.79 11.77
CA VAL A 31 -10.83 -2.69 12.61
C VAL A 31 -10.76 -3.10 14.08
N LEU A 32 -9.57 -3.07 14.64
CA LEU A 32 -9.31 -3.37 16.05
C LEU A 32 -9.04 -2.06 16.80
N ARG A 33 -9.95 -1.68 17.67
CA ARG A 33 -9.82 -0.44 18.47
C ARG A 33 -8.81 -0.61 19.59
N LYS A 34 -8.17 0.51 19.94
CA LYS A 34 -7.19 0.55 21.03
C LYS A 34 -7.78 0.07 22.35
N GLU A 35 -9.02 0.46 22.67
CA GLU A 35 -9.71 0.07 23.90
C GLU A 35 -9.83 -1.44 24.05
N LEU A 36 -10.11 -2.14 22.94
CA LEU A 36 -10.17 -3.59 22.92
C LEU A 36 -8.77 -4.22 23.09
N VAL A 37 -7.75 -3.62 22.46
CA VAL A 37 -6.35 -4.04 22.63
C VAL A 37 -5.93 -3.86 24.08
N ASP A 38 -6.24 -2.72 24.70
CA ASP A 38 -5.89 -2.41 26.09
C ASP A 38 -6.54 -3.41 27.05
N ASP A 39 -7.81 -3.76 26.86
CA ASP A 39 -8.52 -4.73 27.71
C ASP A 39 -7.97 -6.14 27.57
N VAL A 40 -7.71 -6.61 26.35
CA VAL A 40 -7.14 -7.92 26.10
C VAL A 40 -5.74 -8.03 26.73
N PHE A 41 -4.88 -7.03 26.52
CA PHE A 41 -3.52 -7.07 27.07
C PHE A 41 -3.47 -6.85 28.58
N ALA A 42 -4.40 -6.11 29.16
CA ALA A 42 -4.49 -5.95 30.62
C ALA A 42 -4.65 -7.30 31.35
N LYS A 43 -5.30 -8.26 30.71
CA LYS A 43 -5.52 -9.61 31.27
C LYS A 43 -4.29 -10.53 31.15
N PHE A 44 -3.40 -10.28 30.19
CA PHE A 44 -2.25 -11.13 29.92
C PHE A 44 -0.91 -10.51 30.28
N CYS A 45 -0.81 -9.19 30.28
CA CYS A 45 0.44 -8.45 30.47
C CYS A 45 0.31 -7.53 31.69
N GLN A 46 0.85 -7.94 32.82
CA GLN A 46 0.93 -7.07 33.99
C GLN A 46 1.94 -5.91 33.82
N GLN A 47 2.77 -5.94 32.78
CA GLN A 47 3.79 -4.93 32.48
C GLN A 47 3.51 -4.31 31.11
N GLY A 48 3.31 -2.99 31.07
CA GLY A 48 3.00 -2.25 29.83
C GLY A 48 4.07 -2.37 28.72
N ALA A 49 5.35 -2.54 29.09
CA ALA A 49 6.44 -2.73 28.12
C ALA A 49 6.23 -3.97 27.21
N ILE A 50 5.76 -5.08 27.78
CA ILE A 50 5.53 -6.32 27.01
C ILE A 50 4.44 -6.14 25.94
N LYS A 51 3.41 -5.33 26.23
CA LYS A 51 2.32 -5.06 25.29
C LYS A 51 2.83 -4.35 24.03
N GLU A 52 3.60 -3.28 24.19
CA GLU A 52 4.14 -2.52 23.07
C GLU A 52 5.11 -3.38 22.23
N ASP A 53 5.93 -4.21 22.86
CA ASP A 53 6.83 -5.13 22.16
C ASP A 53 6.05 -6.14 21.31
N ILE A 54 4.95 -6.69 21.84
CA ILE A 54 4.09 -7.62 21.10
C ILE A 54 3.41 -6.90 19.93
N LEU A 55 2.86 -5.70 20.14
CA LEU A 55 2.22 -4.93 19.07
C LEU A 55 3.22 -4.57 17.96
N ASN A 56 4.42 -4.13 18.33
CA ASN A 56 5.49 -3.85 17.38
C ASN A 56 5.89 -5.10 16.59
N MET A 57 5.99 -6.25 17.26
CA MET A 57 6.27 -7.52 16.60
C MET A 57 5.14 -7.90 15.64
N MET A 58 3.87 -7.77 16.04
CA MET A 58 2.71 -8.04 15.18
C MET A 58 2.72 -7.12 13.93
N GLU A 59 3.07 -5.85 14.08
CA GLU A 59 3.22 -4.91 12.99
C GLU A 59 4.38 -5.30 12.06
N GLN A 60 5.54 -5.66 12.62
CA GLN A 60 6.69 -6.14 11.85
C GLN A 60 6.38 -7.40 11.03
N PHE A 61 5.52 -8.28 11.54
CA PHE A 61 5.06 -9.46 10.79
C PHE A 61 3.88 -9.17 9.86
N GLY A 62 3.40 -7.92 9.80
CA GLY A 62 2.27 -7.53 8.96
C GLY A 62 0.93 -8.14 9.40
N LEU A 63 0.81 -8.52 10.67
CA LEU A 63 -0.41 -9.06 11.26
C LEU A 63 -1.41 -7.96 11.61
N ILE A 64 -0.91 -6.78 11.92
CA ILE A 64 -1.67 -5.56 12.15
C ILE A 64 -1.03 -4.39 11.43
N VAL A 65 -1.82 -3.36 11.15
CA VAL A 65 -1.38 -2.04 10.66
C VAL A 65 -1.86 -0.99 11.64
N LYS A 66 -0.94 -0.34 12.34
CA LYS A 66 -1.26 0.77 13.24
C LYS A 66 -1.58 2.02 12.43
N PHE A 67 -2.63 2.72 12.80
CA PHE A 67 -3.01 4.00 12.23
C PHE A 67 -3.44 4.97 13.35
N GLU A 68 -2.88 6.18 13.31
CA GLU A 68 -3.24 7.27 14.22
C GLU A 68 -4.00 8.35 13.44
N SER A 69 -5.18 8.70 13.91
CA SER A 69 -6.00 9.77 13.37
C SER A 69 -6.46 10.71 14.49
N SER A 70 -7.19 11.76 14.13
CA SER A 70 -7.87 12.63 15.10
C SER A 70 -8.87 11.89 15.99
N LEU A 71 -9.31 10.70 15.60
CA LEU A 71 -10.21 9.83 16.34
C LEU A 71 -9.47 8.84 17.26
N GLY A 72 -8.14 8.92 17.35
CA GLY A 72 -7.30 8.06 18.17
C GLY A 72 -6.56 6.98 17.38
N VAL A 73 -5.94 6.06 18.14
CA VAL A 73 -5.18 4.94 17.60
C VAL A 73 -6.12 3.79 17.25
N ARG A 74 -5.97 3.27 16.06
CA ARG A 74 -6.66 2.06 15.57
C ARG A 74 -5.65 1.08 14.98
N TYR A 75 -6.01 -0.18 14.96
CA TYR A 75 -5.25 -1.23 14.28
C TYR A 75 -6.14 -1.89 13.23
N TYR A 76 -5.60 -2.08 12.04
CA TYR A 76 -6.27 -2.84 10.99
C TYR A 76 -5.65 -4.22 10.93
N VAL A 77 -6.50 -5.23 10.85
CA VAL A 77 -6.11 -6.64 10.78
C VAL A 77 -6.24 -7.12 9.34
N PRO A 78 -5.14 -7.20 8.55
CA PRO A 78 -5.21 -7.48 7.10
C PRO A 78 -5.97 -8.75 6.75
N SER A 79 -5.88 -9.79 7.60
CA SER A 79 -6.56 -11.07 7.38
C SER A 79 -8.08 -11.04 7.62
N GLN A 80 -8.60 -9.96 8.19
CA GLN A 80 -10.03 -9.76 8.48
C GLN A 80 -10.64 -8.65 7.63
N LEU A 81 -9.83 -7.94 6.84
CA LEU A 81 -10.33 -6.88 5.99
C LEU A 81 -11.22 -7.44 4.88
N SER A 82 -12.30 -6.71 4.60
CA SER A 82 -13.19 -7.05 3.50
C SER A 82 -12.54 -6.84 2.14
N SER A 83 -13.04 -7.54 1.14
CA SER A 83 -12.61 -7.32 -0.24
C SER A 83 -12.96 -5.91 -0.73
N PRO A 84 -12.13 -5.31 -1.58
CA PRO A 84 -12.36 -3.96 -2.08
C PRO A 84 -13.66 -3.90 -2.90
N SER A 85 -14.39 -2.80 -2.74
CA SER A 85 -15.59 -2.53 -3.54
C SER A 85 -15.25 -2.45 -5.03
N ASP A 86 -16.24 -2.73 -5.89
CA ASP A 86 -16.06 -2.62 -7.34
C ASP A 86 -15.64 -1.20 -7.76
N ARG A 87 -16.14 -0.18 -7.06
CA ARG A 87 -15.73 1.21 -7.29
C ARG A 87 -14.23 1.41 -7.05
N LEU A 88 -13.68 0.82 -5.98
CA LEU A 88 -12.28 0.92 -5.67
C LEU A 88 -11.43 0.09 -6.64
N ARG A 89 -11.88 -1.11 -7.00
CA ARG A 89 -11.18 -1.99 -7.98
C ARG A 89 -11.04 -1.36 -9.36
N ARG A 90 -12.03 -0.57 -9.79
CA ARG A 90 -12.07 0.08 -11.11
C ARG A 90 -11.47 1.48 -11.14
N LYS A 91 -10.84 1.92 -10.04
CA LYS A 91 -10.15 3.21 -10.05
C LYS A 91 -8.97 3.15 -11.01
N GLU A 92 -9.04 3.97 -12.05
CA GLU A 92 -7.95 4.17 -13.00
C GLU A 92 -7.52 5.64 -12.99
N PRO A 93 -6.25 5.94 -13.28
CA PRO A 93 -5.75 7.31 -13.35
C PRO A 93 -6.32 8.02 -14.57
N SER A 94 -6.61 9.31 -14.42
CA SER A 94 -7.00 10.17 -15.53
C SER A 94 -5.83 10.41 -16.50
N PRO A 95 -6.06 10.95 -17.70
CA PRO A 95 -4.99 11.32 -18.64
C PRO A 95 -3.99 12.32 -18.07
N SER A 96 -4.41 13.18 -17.13
CA SER A 96 -3.56 14.16 -16.44
C SER A 96 -2.72 13.54 -15.30
N ASP A 97 -3.11 12.38 -14.76
CA ASP A 97 -2.37 11.72 -13.68
C ASP A 97 -1.11 10.99 -14.21
N PRO A 98 -0.17 10.61 -13.33
CA PRO A 98 0.89 9.67 -13.69
C PRO A 98 0.32 8.35 -14.23
N CYS A 99 1.05 7.66 -15.12
CA CYS A 99 0.66 6.29 -15.47
C CYS A 99 0.81 5.37 -14.26
N PRO A 100 0.05 4.24 -14.19
CA PRO A 100 0.24 3.27 -13.12
C PRO A 100 1.70 2.81 -13.06
N LEU A 101 2.26 2.77 -11.85
CA LEU A 101 3.58 2.24 -11.55
C LEU A 101 3.40 0.90 -10.83
N TYR A 102 4.31 -0.03 -11.06
CA TYR A 102 4.24 -1.34 -10.43
C TYR A 102 5.56 -1.64 -9.74
N ILE A 103 5.50 -2.27 -8.56
CA ILE A 103 6.65 -2.86 -7.88
C ILE A 103 6.63 -4.35 -8.19
N HIS A 104 7.61 -4.81 -8.93
CA HIS A 104 7.78 -6.20 -9.34
C HIS A 104 8.93 -6.85 -8.59
N PHE A 105 8.80 -8.13 -8.25
CA PHE A 105 9.76 -8.91 -7.47
C PHE A 105 10.31 -10.04 -8.35
N PRO A 106 11.36 -9.79 -9.15
CA PRO A 106 11.81 -10.72 -10.19
C PRO A 106 12.27 -12.07 -9.65
N ASP A 107 12.91 -12.08 -8.48
CA ASP A 107 13.48 -13.29 -7.91
C ASP A 107 12.42 -14.21 -7.26
N TRP A 108 11.23 -13.66 -6.95
CA TRP A 108 10.18 -14.38 -6.22
C TRP A 108 9.01 -14.80 -7.11
N GLY A 109 8.73 -14.05 -8.18
CA GLY A 109 7.56 -14.23 -9.03
C GLY A 109 6.21 -14.01 -8.31
N PHE A 110 6.25 -13.57 -7.07
CA PHE A 110 5.08 -13.19 -6.26
C PHE A 110 5.47 -12.10 -5.25
N VAL A 111 4.48 -11.40 -4.71
CA VAL A 111 4.69 -10.43 -3.63
C VAL A 111 5.00 -11.20 -2.34
N PRO A 112 6.17 -10.98 -1.71
CA PRO A 112 6.53 -11.68 -0.48
C PRO A 112 5.49 -11.47 0.62
N HIS A 113 5.20 -12.56 1.36
CA HIS A 113 4.23 -12.52 2.44
C HIS A 113 4.60 -11.48 3.51
N GLY A 114 3.62 -10.70 3.94
CA GLY A 114 3.79 -9.63 4.93
C GLY A 114 4.39 -8.34 4.38
N LEU A 115 5.04 -8.36 3.20
CA LEU A 115 5.63 -7.15 2.62
C LEU A 115 4.59 -6.08 2.31
N TYR A 116 3.47 -6.48 1.72
CA TYR A 116 2.39 -5.54 1.40
C TYR A 116 1.83 -4.88 2.65
N SER A 117 1.53 -5.66 3.69
CA SER A 117 1.01 -5.12 4.96
C SER A 117 1.99 -4.14 5.61
N GLN A 118 3.30 -4.45 5.58
CA GLN A 118 4.31 -3.53 6.11
C GLN A 118 4.44 -2.25 5.27
N LEU A 119 4.36 -2.37 3.94
CA LEU A 119 4.35 -1.20 3.06
C LEU A 119 3.13 -0.32 3.34
N VAL A 120 1.96 -0.94 3.51
CA VAL A 120 0.70 -0.26 3.89
C VAL A 120 0.83 0.42 5.25
N SER A 121 1.44 -0.24 6.26
CA SER A 121 1.70 0.34 7.57
C SER A 121 2.57 1.61 7.46
N LYS A 122 3.63 1.56 6.66
CA LYS A 122 4.49 2.73 6.43
C LYS A 122 3.80 3.84 5.65
N CYS A 123 2.92 3.51 4.71
CA CYS A 123 2.07 4.50 4.05
C CYS A 123 1.09 5.15 5.04
N ALA A 124 0.49 4.35 5.92
CA ALA A 124 -0.41 4.84 6.96
C ALA A 124 0.32 5.80 7.93
N GLU A 125 1.52 5.43 8.38
CA GLU A 125 2.37 6.28 9.20
C GLU A 125 2.74 7.59 8.48
N TRP A 126 3.11 7.51 7.21
CA TRP A 126 3.46 8.68 6.39
C TRP A 126 2.27 9.62 6.14
N CYS A 127 1.06 9.07 6.03
CA CYS A 127 -0.19 9.82 5.86
C CYS A 127 -0.84 10.20 7.18
N SER A 128 -0.25 9.85 8.32
CA SER A 128 -0.75 10.21 9.65
C SER A 128 -0.84 11.73 9.76
N GLY A 129 -1.96 12.23 10.30
CA GLY A 129 -2.27 13.66 10.32
C GLY A 129 -3.18 14.14 9.17
N SER A 130 -3.47 13.31 8.17
CA SER A 130 -4.55 13.57 7.24
C SER A 130 -5.89 13.61 7.99
N LYS A 131 -6.77 14.57 7.60
CA LYS A 131 -8.14 14.66 8.14
C LYS A 131 -9.05 13.55 7.63
N GLU A 132 -8.66 12.86 6.57
CA GLU A 132 -9.42 11.77 5.96
C GLU A 132 -8.87 10.43 6.38
N GLU A 133 -9.76 9.53 6.77
CA GLU A 133 -9.37 8.17 7.11
C GLU A 133 -9.00 7.39 5.85
N PRO A 134 -7.91 6.62 5.89
CA PRO A 134 -7.56 5.72 4.79
C PRO A 134 -8.59 4.61 4.65
N ILE A 135 -8.75 4.12 3.43
CA ILE A 135 -9.56 2.93 3.15
C ILE A 135 -8.63 1.73 3.12
N PHE A 136 -8.91 0.75 3.97
CA PHE A 136 -8.17 -0.52 4.02
C PHE A 136 -9.09 -1.67 3.57
N CYS A 137 -8.60 -2.47 2.64
CA CYS A 137 -9.21 -3.72 2.20
C CYS A 137 -8.13 -4.82 2.16
N ASP A 138 -8.53 -6.08 1.96
CA ASP A 138 -7.62 -7.24 1.98
C ASP A 138 -6.40 -7.08 1.05
N THR A 139 -6.64 -6.60 -0.18
CA THR A 139 -5.61 -6.46 -1.22
C THR A 139 -5.46 -5.03 -1.74
N THR A 140 -6.14 -4.06 -1.12
CA THR A 140 -6.16 -2.69 -1.61
C THR A 140 -6.20 -1.71 -0.45
N CYS A 141 -5.45 -0.63 -0.56
CA CYS A 141 -5.57 0.51 0.35
C CYS A 141 -5.57 1.81 -0.44
N SER A 142 -6.21 2.82 0.12
CA SER A 142 -6.27 4.16 -0.43
C SER A 142 -5.98 5.19 0.65
N PHE A 143 -5.09 6.12 0.36
CA PHE A 143 -4.66 7.19 1.24
C PHE A 143 -4.85 8.54 0.55
N ILE A 144 -5.39 9.49 1.29
CA ILE A 144 -5.41 10.89 0.84
C ILE A 144 -4.12 11.55 1.29
N ILE A 145 -3.40 12.14 0.36
CA ILE A 145 -2.10 12.76 0.60
C ILE A 145 -2.13 14.23 0.18
N ARG A 146 -1.19 15.00 0.73
CA ARG A 146 -0.96 16.40 0.41
C ARG A 146 -2.24 17.25 0.46
N GLU A 147 -2.77 17.42 1.68
CA GLU A 147 -3.91 18.30 1.95
C GLU A 147 -5.14 18.03 1.05
N ARG A 148 -5.40 16.74 0.76
CA ARG A 148 -6.51 16.25 -0.07
C ARG A 148 -6.36 16.46 -1.58
N SER A 149 -5.21 16.91 -2.04
CA SER A 149 -5.01 17.14 -3.47
C SER A 149 -4.81 15.87 -4.29
N HIS A 150 -4.34 14.80 -3.64
CA HIS A 150 -4.04 13.54 -4.32
C HIS A 150 -4.49 12.32 -3.50
N GLU A 151 -4.88 11.27 -4.20
CA GLU A 151 -5.19 9.94 -3.67
C GLU A 151 -4.13 8.95 -4.13
N LEU A 152 -3.45 8.30 -3.16
CA LEU A 152 -2.53 7.21 -3.40
C LEU A 152 -3.26 5.89 -3.19
N ILE A 153 -3.28 5.01 -4.19
CA ILE A 153 -3.93 3.71 -4.12
C ILE A 153 -2.90 2.63 -4.39
N LEU A 154 -2.83 1.64 -3.51
CA LEU A 154 -2.00 0.46 -3.65
C LEU A 154 -2.87 -0.77 -3.81
N PHE A 155 -2.58 -1.58 -4.82
CA PHE A 155 -3.22 -2.87 -5.04
C PHE A 155 -2.18 -3.98 -4.93
N CYS A 156 -2.36 -4.88 -3.98
CA CYS A 156 -1.58 -6.11 -3.92
C CYS A 156 -2.12 -7.12 -4.92
N LYS A 157 -1.29 -7.50 -5.85
CA LYS A 157 -1.56 -8.53 -6.82
C LYS A 157 -0.62 -9.71 -6.56
N LYS A 158 -0.84 -10.82 -7.25
CA LYS A 158 -0.02 -12.00 -7.01
C LYS A 158 1.47 -11.73 -7.21
N SER A 159 1.86 -11.12 -8.32
CA SER A 159 3.25 -10.93 -8.73
C SER A 159 3.80 -9.51 -8.61
N PHE A 160 2.96 -8.54 -8.27
CA PHE A 160 3.36 -7.14 -8.15
C PHE A 160 2.42 -6.33 -7.25
N ILE A 161 2.88 -5.16 -6.84
CA ILE A 161 2.05 -4.13 -6.20
C ILE A 161 1.82 -3.01 -7.22
N LYS A 162 0.55 -2.80 -7.64
CA LYS A 162 0.15 -1.70 -8.52
C LYS A 162 -0.04 -0.43 -7.70
N ILE A 163 0.52 0.66 -8.16
CA ILE A 163 0.48 1.98 -7.54
C ILE A 163 -0.25 2.92 -8.48
N ILE A 164 -1.30 3.56 -7.99
CA ILE A 164 -2.03 4.60 -8.70
C ILE A 164 -1.95 5.88 -7.87
N LEU A 165 -1.63 6.98 -8.51
CA LEU A 165 -1.70 8.32 -7.95
C LEU A 165 -2.72 9.11 -8.76
N LYS A 166 -3.77 9.59 -8.08
CA LYS A 166 -4.86 10.37 -8.70
C LYS A 166 -4.95 11.74 -8.07
N GLN A 167 -5.26 12.72 -8.87
CA GLN A 167 -5.69 14.02 -8.38
C GLN A 167 -7.14 13.95 -7.91
N THR A 168 -7.45 14.49 -6.73
CA THR A 168 -8.78 14.44 -6.11
C THR A 168 -9.62 15.67 -6.43
N ASN A 169 -9.01 16.85 -6.60
CA ASN A 169 -9.71 18.10 -6.80
C ASN A 169 -9.94 18.37 -8.29
N GLN A 170 -11.20 18.59 -8.64
CA GLN A 170 -11.61 19.05 -9.97
C GLN A 170 -11.57 20.59 -10.09
N GLU A 171 -11.43 21.32 -9.00
CA GLU A 171 -11.47 22.79 -8.95
C GLU A 171 -10.06 23.38 -9.00
N GLY A 172 -9.49 23.36 -10.18
CA GLY A 172 -8.16 23.88 -10.47
C GLY A 172 -7.24 22.78 -10.97
N GLU A 173 -6.94 22.79 -12.25
CA GLU A 173 -5.92 21.89 -12.80
C GLU A 173 -4.61 22.15 -12.09
N ALA A 174 -4.21 21.24 -11.20
CA ALA A 174 -2.86 21.27 -10.64
C ALA A 174 -1.86 21.31 -11.79
N SER A 175 -0.87 22.18 -11.69
CA SER A 175 0.12 22.28 -12.75
C SER A 175 0.80 20.92 -12.98
N SER A 176 1.14 20.62 -14.22
CA SER A 176 1.84 19.37 -14.55
C SER A 176 3.13 19.18 -13.74
N SER A 177 3.74 20.27 -13.26
CA SER A 177 4.91 20.26 -12.39
C SER A 177 4.57 19.80 -10.98
N GLU A 178 3.44 20.18 -10.44
CA GLU A 178 2.98 19.79 -9.10
C GLU A 178 2.68 18.29 -9.02
N VAL A 179 1.95 17.77 -10.00
CA VAL A 179 1.68 16.32 -10.10
C VAL A 179 2.97 15.51 -10.22
N ALA A 180 3.97 16.04 -10.94
CA ALA A 180 5.28 15.39 -11.08
C ALA A 180 6.08 15.42 -9.76
N GLU A 181 5.95 16.49 -8.98
CA GLU A 181 6.58 16.61 -7.67
C GLU A 181 6.00 15.59 -6.69
N VAL A 182 4.66 15.50 -6.62
CA VAL A 182 3.98 14.51 -5.76
C VAL A 182 4.30 13.08 -6.19
N GLY A 183 4.24 12.78 -7.48
CA GLY A 183 4.58 11.46 -8.01
C GLY A 183 6.01 11.03 -7.66
N ASN A 184 6.99 11.92 -7.85
CA ASN A 184 8.37 11.65 -7.48
C ASN A 184 8.55 11.48 -5.96
N GLY A 185 7.84 12.27 -5.15
CA GLY A 185 7.83 12.14 -3.69
C GLY A 185 7.32 10.78 -3.24
N VAL A 186 6.17 10.36 -3.76
CA VAL A 186 5.60 9.02 -3.50
C VAL A 186 6.56 7.91 -3.90
N ARG A 187 7.13 7.97 -5.11
CA ARG A 187 8.07 6.96 -5.57
C ARG A 187 9.30 6.85 -4.66
N ARG A 188 9.91 7.98 -4.29
CA ARG A 188 11.06 7.99 -3.38
C ARG A 188 10.70 7.44 -2.01
N PHE A 189 9.57 7.85 -1.45
CA PHE A 189 9.09 7.30 -0.19
C PHE A 189 8.94 5.78 -0.23
N LEU A 190 8.33 5.23 -1.29
CA LEU A 190 8.18 3.79 -1.47
C LEU A 190 9.54 3.09 -1.63
N GLU A 191 10.46 3.68 -2.38
CA GLU A 191 11.83 3.17 -2.58
C GLU A 191 12.61 3.13 -1.26
N ASP A 192 12.63 4.24 -0.52
CA ASP A 192 13.27 4.33 0.79
C ASP A 192 12.66 3.35 1.79
N THR A 193 11.33 3.19 1.75
CA THR A 193 10.62 2.24 2.59
C THR A 193 11.05 0.82 2.28
N LEU A 194 11.01 0.40 1.02
CA LEU A 194 11.41 -0.95 0.60
C LEU A 194 12.87 -1.27 0.94
N GLN A 195 13.77 -0.29 0.85
CA GLN A 195 15.18 -0.45 1.24
C GLN A 195 15.36 -0.61 2.76
N LYS A 196 14.50 0.02 3.56
CA LYS A 196 14.55 -0.02 5.02
C LYS A 196 13.80 -1.19 5.63
N LEU A 197 12.88 -1.80 4.89
CA LEU A 197 12.11 -2.94 5.38
C LEU A 197 13.05 -4.13 5.67
N LYS A 198 13.26 -4.38 6.95
CA LYS A 198 14.02 -5.52 7.45
C LYS A 198 13.07 -6.67 7.75
N LEU A 199 12.74 -7.45 6.74
CA LEU A 199 12.02 -8.69 6.95
C LEU A 199 13.02 -9.79 7.34
N PRO A 200 12.88 -10.44 8.51
CA PRO A 200 13.86 -11.44 8.99
C PRO A 200 14.10 -12.57 8.00
N TRP A 201 13.12 -12.88 7.15
CA TRP A 201 13.18 -13.92 6.12
C TRP A 201 13.59 -13.41 4.72
N LEU A 202 13.72 -12.09 4.53
CA LEU A 202 14.12 -11.48 3.26
C LEU A 202 15.46 -10.75 3.42
N ARG A 203 16.56 -11.49 3.31
CA ARG A 203 17.91 -10.90 3.47
C ARG A 203 18.30 -9.96 2.33
N ASN A 204 17.82 -10.22 1.10
CA ASN A 204 18.13 -9.43 -0.10
C ASN A 204 16.86 -9.27 -0.93
N LEU A 205 16.00 -8.31 -0.55
CA LEU A 205 14.81 -8.01 -1.33
C LEU A 205 15.23 -7.28 -2.62
N ARG A 206 15.14 -7.96 -3.76
CA ARG A 206 15.24 -7.32 -5.07
C ARG A 206 13.86 -6.95 -5.56
N TYR A 207 13.70 -5.70 -5.91
CA TYR A 207 12.49 -5.18 -6.52
C TYR A 207 12.83 -4.26 -7.69
N GLU A 208 11.90 -4.09 -8.59
CA GLU A 208 12.02 -3.23 -9.74
C GLU A 208 10.75 -2.42 -9.92
N PHE A 209 10.90 -1.13 -10.19
CA PHE A 209 9.77 -0.35 -10.69
C PHE A 209 9.59 -0.67 -12.17
N VAL A 210 8.37 -1.07 -12.52
CA VAL A 210 8.00 -1.43 -13.87
C VAL A 210 6.71 -0.73 -14.29
N VAL A 211 6.49 -0.63 -15.59
CA VAL A 211 5.24 -0.15 -16.18
C VAL A 211 4.72 -1.16 -17.17
N GLN A 212 3.43 -1.12 -17.44
CA GLN A 212 2.85 -1.92 -18.53
C GLN A 212 3.31 -1.38 -19.88
N CYS A 213 3.70 -2.27 -20.77
CA CYS A 213 4.08 -1.91 -22.14
C CYS A 213 2.83 -1.49 -22.92
N PRO A 214 2.76 -0.26 -23.48
CA PRO A 214 1.60 0.20 -24.21
C PRO A 214 1.48 -0.41 -25.61
N TYR A 215 2.56 -1.00 -26.12
CA TYR A 215 2.61 -1.58 -27.48
C TYR A 215 2.35 -3.09 -27.50
N CYS A 216 2.27 -3.72 -26.34
CA CYS A 216 1.88 -5.11 -26.23
C CYS A 216 0.38 -5.16 -25.92
N PRO A 217 -0.48 -5.44 -26.90
CA PRO A 217 -1.90 -5.60 -26.64
C PRO A 217 -2.11 -6.77 -25.67
N GLU A 218 -3.12 -6.64 -24.83
CA GLU A 218 -3.53 -7.70 -23.91
C GLU A 218 -4.02 -8.96 -24.64
N ASP A 219 -4.10 -8.87 -25.97
CA ASP A 219 -4.88 -9.73 -26.85
C ASP A 219 -4.27 -11.12 -27.13
N THR A 220 -3.01 -11.36 -26.75
CA THR A 220 -2.37 -12.64 -27.08
C THR A 220 -1.61 -13.23 -25.91
N CYS A 221 -2.35 -13.73 -24.94
CA CYS A 221 -1.76 -14.58 -23.94
C CYS A 221 -1.57 -16.00 -24.48
N ARG A 222 -0.36 -16.31 -24.93
CA ARG A 222 0.02 -17.67 -25.35
C ARG A 222 -0.12 -18.70 -24.22
N LYS A 223 -0.01 -18.26 -22.97
CA LYS A 223 -0.03 -19.14 -21.78
C LYS A 223 -1.44 -19.64 -21.43
N HIS A 224 -2.47 -18.87 -21.75
CA HIS A 224 -3.86 -19.21 -21.42
C HIS A 224 -4.76 -19.40 -22.64
N GLY A 225 -4.22 -19.28 -23.86
CA GLY A 225 -4.95 -19.49 -25.11
C GLY A 225 -6.15 -18.55 -25.32
N ARG A 226 -6.21 -17.44 -24.58
CA ARG A 226 -7.32 -16.49 -24.64
C ARG A 226 -6.95 -15.25 -25.42
N VAL A 227 -7.78 -14.88 -26.35
CA VAL A 227 -7.86 -13.54 -26.91
C VAL A 227 -8.37 -12.65 -25.76
N PHE A 228 -7.70 -11.59 -25.36
CA PHE A 228 -7.98 -10.79 -24.17
C PHE A 228 -7.73 -11.54 -22.83
N CYS A 229 -6.48 -11.79 -22.53
CA CYS A 229 -6.11 -12.29 -21.21
C CYS A 229 -5.98 -11.13 -20.22
N SER A 230 -6.99 -10.97 -19.37
CA SER A 230 -6.94 -10.05 -18.23
C SER A 230 -6.12 -10.61 -17.05
N HIS A 231 -5.44 -11.73 -17.23
CA HIS A 231 -4.65 -12.35 -16.18
C HIS A 231 -3.40 -11.52 -15.91
N GLU A 232 -3.24 -11.07 -14.69
CA GLU A 232 -2.18 -10.16 -14.23
C GLU A 232 -0.78 -10.71 -14.52
N ASP A 233 -0.59 -12.03 -14.45
CA ASP A 233 0.68 -12.73 -14.75
C ASP A 233 1.06 -12.67 -16.24
N CYS A 234 0.15 -12.22 -17.10
CA CYS A 234 0.38 -12.10 -18.54
C CYS A 234 0.66 -10.67 -18.99
N MET A 235 0.62 -9.73 -18.08
CA MET A 235 0.93 -8.33 -18.35
C MET A 235 2.38 -8.20 -18.85
N CYS A 236 2.54 -7.53 -19.97
CA CYS A 236 3.86 -7.22 -20.48
C CYS A 236 4.42 -6.01 -19.75
N ILE A 237 5.47 -6.22 -18.98
CA ILE A 237 6.08 -5.18 -18.17
C ILE A 237 7.41 -4.71 -18.73
N VAL A 238 7.73 -3.45 -18.52
CA VAL A 238 8.99 -2.81 -18.91
C VAL A 238 9.59 -2.13 -17.70
N LYS A 239 10.87 -2.38 -17.46
CA LYS A 239 11.60 -1.81 -16.34
C LYS A 239 11.74 -0.28 -16.50
N ALA A 240 11.40 0.45 -15.45
CA ALA A 240 11.67 1.86 -15.33
C ALA A 240 13.09 2.06 -14.75
N GLN A 241 13.91 2.77 -15.48
CA GLN A 241 15.28 3.09 -15.10
C GLN A 241 15.35 4.46 -14.40
N SER A 242 16.49 4.75 -13.79
CA SER A 242 16.78 6.04 -13.21
C SER A 242 16.55 7.17 -14.23
N GLY A 243 15.90 8.26 -13.78
CA GLY A 243 15.56 9.38 -14.68
C GLY A 243 14.30 9.17 -15.55
N GLY A 244 13.55 8.08 -15.32
CA GLY A 244 12.29 7.82 -16.04
C GLY A 244 12.46 7.30 -17.47
N GLN A 245 13.63 6.78 -17.79
CA GLN A 245 13.84 6.04 -19.00
C GLN A 245 13.25 4.63 -18.87
N LEU A 246 12.76 4.09 -19.98
CA LEU A 246 12.27 2.73 -20.05
C LEU A 246 13.30 1.84 -20.73
N GLY A 247 13.41 0.62 -20.22
CA GLY A 247 14.13 -0.43 -20.90
C GLY A 247 13.40 -0.90 -22.16
N ARG A 248 14.02 -1.82 -22.88
CA ARG A 248 13.39 -2.48 -24.02
C ARG A 248 12.36 -3.50 -23.55
N CYS A 249 11.19 -3.50 -24.17
CA CYS A 249 10.19 -4.53 -23.93
C CYS A 249 10.67 -5.88 -24.46
N LEU A 250 10.70 -6.89 -23.62
CA LEU A 250 11.16 -8.23 -24.00
C LEU A 250 10.22 -8.95 -24.99
N ARG A 251 8.97 -8.48 -25.11
CA ARG A 251 7.97 -9.11 -25.97
C ARG A 251 7.91 -8.48 -27.37
N CYS A 252 7.78 -7.15 -27.44
CA CYS A 252 7.70 -6.46 -28.75
C CYS A 252 9.05 -5.92 -29.22
N GLY A 253 10.08 -5.91 -28.39
CA GLY A 253 11.39 -5.37 -28.73
C GLY A 253 11.48 -3.84 -28.71
N GLU A 254 10.37 -3.14 -28.51
CA GLU A 254 10.30 -1.69 -28.54
C GLU A 254 10.71 -1.06 -27.19
N ILE A 255 11.20 0.17 -27.22
CA ILE A 255 11.39 1.01 -26.06
C ILE A 255 10.18 1.95 -25.99
N PRO A 256 9.25 1.74 -25.04
CA PRO A 256 8.04 2.55 -24.99
C PRO A 256 8.32 4.00 -24.62
N THR A 257 7.57 4.91 -25.22
CA THR A 257 7.53 6.31 -24.80
C THR A 257 6.28 6.56 -24.00
N LEU A 258 6.43 6.83 -22.71
CA LEU A 258 5.34 7.15 -21.78
C LEU A 258 5.57 8.50 -21.12
N PRO A 259 5.08 9.60 -21.71
CA PRO A 259 5.29 10.96 -21.15
C PRO A 259 4.82 11.09 -19.71
N ARG A 260 3.74 10.40 -19.35
CA ARG A 260 3.18 10.36 -17.99
C ARG A 260 4.11 9.69 -16.98
N LEU A 261 5.05 8.85 -17.41
CA LEU A 261 6.04 8.21 -16.55
C LEU A 261 7.01 9.24 -15.95
N LYS A 262 7.34 10.31 -16.68
CA LYS A 262 8.22 11.37 -16.21
C LYS A 262 7.72 12.01 -14.91
N LYS A 263 6.41 11.94 -14.64
CA LYS A 263 5.83 12.44 -13.39
C LYS A 263 6.26 11.65 -12.15
N TRP A 264 6.72 10.41 -12.31
CA TRP A 264 7.30 9.60 -11.24
C TRP A 264 8.81 9.86 -11.02
N PHE A 265 9.52 10.36 -12.04
CA PHE A 265 10.98 10.46 -12.05
C PHE A 265 11.50 11.88 -12.26
N SER A 266 10.67 12.89 -11.98
CA SER A 266 11.07 14.30 -12.12
C SER A 266 12.29 14.60 -11.26
N THR A 267 13.30 15.24 -11.85
CA THR A 267 14.50 15.70 -11.12
C THR A 267 14.34 17.11 -10.55
N LYS A 268 13.26 17.82 -10.92
CA LYS A 268 12.99 19.18 -10.44
C LYS A 268 12.29 19.11 -9.09
N GLY A 269 12.99 19.46 -8.03
CA GLY A 269 12.45 19.65 -6.69
C GLY A 269 13.13 18.72 -5.66
N LYS A 270 14.08 19.27 -4.91
CA LYS A 270 14.40 18.77 -3.57
C LYS A 270 13.21 19.13 -2.68
N MET A 271 12.24 18.26 -2.56
CA MET A 271 11.16 18.46 -1.61
C MET A 271 11.61 17.89 -0.26
N ASN A 272 11.88 18.78 0.70
CA ASN A 272 11.86 18.44 2.11
C ASN A 272 10.42 18.15 2.54
N MET A 273 9.86 17.01 2.14
CA MET A 273 8.54 16.55 2.61
C MET A 273 8.53 16.21 4.10
N MET A 274 9.71 15.98 4.70
CA MET A 274 9.81 15.65 6.13
C MET A 274 9.74 16.87 7.05
N GLU A 275 9.96 18.09 6.59
CA GLU A 275 10.04 19.25 7.49
C GLU A 275 8.69 19.85 7.87
N ARG A 276 7.57 19.51 7.19
CA ARG A 276 6.27 20.10 7.50
C ARG A 276 5.39 19.32 8.49
N VAL A 277 5.77 18.08 8.84
CA VAL A 277 5.01 17.27 9.83
C VAL A 277 5.42 17.61 11.29
N THR A 278 6.55 18.29 11.49
CA THR A 278 7.12 18.53 12.84
C THR A 278 6.88 19.94 13.40
N THR A 279 6.15 20.83 12.74
CA THR A 279 5.99 22.24 13.20
C THR A 279 4.64 22.58 13.80
N HIS A 280 3.81 21.62 14.17
CA HIS A 280 2.66 21.85 15.04
C HIS A 280 2.68 20.86 16.21
N ARG A 281 3.58 21.14 17.17
CA ARG A 281 3.41 20.77 18.58
C ARG A 281 2.89 21.96 19.35
#